data_61a29e4c6b366b3912327de3dfb0ea02
#
_entry.id   61a29e4c6b366b3912327de3dfb0ea02
#
_cell.length_a   1.000
_cell.length_b   1.000
_cell.length_c   1.000
_cell.angle_alpha   90.00
_cell.angle_beta   90.00
_cell.angle_gamma   90.00
#
_symmetry.space_group_name_H-M   'P 1'
#
loop_
_entity.id
_entity.type
_entity.pdbx_description
1 polymer ?
#
loop_
_entity_poly.entity_id
_entity_poly.type
_entity_poly.pdbx_seq_one_letter_code
_entity_poly.pdbx_strand_id
1 'polypeptide(L)'
;PALSEAIQRRLGQGYLSFFDAASPIVTAESIDRNIVFDAARYDRGGADYLNCPMNQEEYERFYHALIGAEGVELKDFEQQEFKVYEGCMPVEALAKRGKDALRFGPLKPVGFVDPRTGKRPWAVVQLRQENREATLYNLVGFQTNLKFPEQKRVFSMIPGLAQAEFVRYGVMHRNTFLDSPRLLDQTFALRDDPLTVF
;
A
#
# COMPACT_ATOMS: atom_id res chain seq x y z
N PRO A 1 15.47 -16.96 -8.56
CA PRO A 1 14.83 -18.19 -9.02
C PRO A 1 15.67 -19.44 -8.70
N ALA A 2 16.94 -19.51 -9.13
CA ALA A 2 17.75 -20.72 -9.00
C ALA A 2 17.95 -21.20 -7.54
N LEU A 3 18.20 -20.29 -6.60
CA LEU A 3 18.38 -20.65 -5.19
C LEU A 3 17.07 -21.15 -4.57
N SER A 4 15.97 -20.43 -4.81
CA SER A 4 14.67 -20.84 -4.31
C SER A 4 14.24 -22.21 -4.86
N GLU A 5 14.41 -22.45 -6.15
CA GLU A 5 14.13 -23.75 -6.76
C GLU A 5 15.01 -24.89 -6.22
N ALA A 6 16.29 -24.61 -5.94
CA ALA A 6 17.19 -25.59 -5.34
C ALA A 6 16.75 -25.94 -3.91
N ILE A 7 16.38 -24.96 -3.10
CA ILE A 7 15.85 -25.17 -1.75
C ILE A 7 14.53 -25.95 -1.82
N GLN A 8 13.61 -25.60 -2.72
CA GLN A 8 12.34 -26.30 -2.90
C GLN A 8 12.55 -27.78 -3.25
N ARG A 9 13.45 -28.08 -4.17
CA ARG A 9 13.79 -29.46 -4.53
C ARG A 9 14.35 -30.24 -3.35
N ARG A 10 15.20 -29.60 -2.53
CA ARG A 10 15.79 -30.24 -1.36
C ARG A 10 14.79 -30.52 -0.25
N LEU A 11 13.85 -29.61 -0.02
CA LEU A 11 12.89 -29.70 1.09
C LEU A 11 11.62 -30.49 0.72
N GLY A 12 11.40 -30.80 -0.56
CA GLY A 12 10.24 -31.58 -1.04
C GLY A 12 8.89 -30.90 -0.78
N GLN A 13 8.88 -29.61 -0.46
CA GLN A 13 7.67 -28.85 -0.12
C GLN A 13 7.52 -27.63 -1.03
N GLY A 14 6.27 -27.25 -1.28
CA GLY A 14 5.95 -25.96 -1.88
C GLY A 14 6.40 -24.83 -0.96
N TYR A 15 6.93 -23.75 -1.54
CA TYR A 15 7.27 -22.56 -0.79
C TYR A 15 6.02 -21.92 -0.23
N LEU A 16 6.13 -21.48 1.01
CA LEU A 16 5.25 -20.47 1.54
C LEU A 16 5.77 -19.10 1.03
N SER A 17 4.92 -18.38 0.34
CA SER A 17 5.21 -17.01 -0.09
C SER A 17 4.10 -16.07 0.40
N PHE A 18 4.49 -14.86 0.74
CA PHE A 18 3.54 -13.78 0.98
C PHE A 18 4.03 -12.52 0.27
N PHE A 19 3.09 -11.65 -0.05
CA PHE A 19 3.43 -10.35 -0.58
C PHE A 19 3.49 -9.34 0.58
N ASP A 20 4.65 -8.75 0.76
CA ASP A 20 4.83 -7.58 1.60
C ASP A 20 4.62 -6.32 0.76
N ALA A 21 3.97 -5.33 1.34
CA ALA A 21 3.54 -4.16 0.62
C ALA A 21 3.91 -2.90 1.39
N ALA A 22 4.63 -2.01 0.75
CA ALA A 22 4.94 -0.71 1.28
C ALA A 22 4.16 0.37 0.54
N SER A 23 3.50 1.24 1.30
CA SER A 23 2.83 2.43 0.75
C SER A 23 3.85 3.56 0.50
N PRO A 24 3.55 4.48 -0.43
CA PRO A 24 4.39 5.66 -0.66
C PRO A 24 4.49 6.54 0.59
N ILE A 25 5.65 7.20 0.74
CA ILE A 25 5.90 8.19 1.79
C ILE A 25 6.23 9.52 1.14
N VAL A 26 5.63 10.60 1.65
CA VAL A 26 5.86 11.98 1.23
C VAL A 26 6.40 12.82 2.39
N THR A 27 7.11 13.93 2.07
CA THR A 27 7.55 14.90 3.07
C THR A 27 6.38 15.76 3.55
N ALA A 28 6.36 16.12 4.83
CA ALA A 28 5.30 16.94 5.43
C ALA A 28 5.23 18.34 4.82
N GLU A 29 6.40 18.92 4.48
CA GLU A 29 6.52 20.27 3.91
C GLU A 29 5.96 20.38 2.49
N SER A 30 5.89 19.26 1.76
CA SER A 30 5.33 19.19 0.42
C SER A 30 3.81 19.00 0.38
N ILE A 31 3.17 18.84 1.54
CA ILE A 31 1.72 18.69 1.69
C ILE A 31 1.07 20.07 1.83
N ASP A 32 0.10 20.38 0.96
CA ASP A 32 -0.65 21.65 1.07
C ASP A 32 -1.63 21.62 2.25
N ARG A 33 -1.23 22.23 3.35
CA ARG A 33 -2.01 22.32 4.59
C ARG A 33 -3.29 23.17 4.49
N ASN A 34 -3.47 23.93 3.43
CA ASN A 34 -4.72 24.66 3.18
C ASN A 34 -5.82 23.75 2.63
N ILE A 35 -5.45 22.60 2.10
CA ILE A 35 -6.36 21.64 1.50
C ILE A 35 -6.66 20.47 2.45
N VAL A 36 -5.64 19.94 3.11
CA VAL A 36 -5.78 18.80 4.02
C VAL A 36 -6.22 19.25 5.41
N PHE A 37 -6.82 18.34 6.17
CA PHE A 37 -7.24 18.64 7.55
C PHE A 37 -6.88 17.49 8.50
N ASP A 38 -6.59 17.87 9.75
CA ASP A 38 -6.33 16.94 10.83
C ASP A 38 -7.66 16.43 11.39
N ALA A 39 -7.89 15.13 11.36
CA ALA A 39 -9.04 14.52 12.04
C ALA A 39 -8.84 13.02 12.23
N ALA A 40 -9.36 12.52 13.34
CA ALA A 40 -9.62 11.12 13.52
C ALA A 40 -11.04 10.78 13.06
N ARG A 41 -11.24 9.55 12.60
CA ARG A 41 -12.55 9.10 12.15
C ARG A 41 -13.54 9.06 13.32
N TYR A 42 -14.70 9.71 13.18
CA TYR A 42 -15.73 9.85 14.22
C TYR A 42 -15.26 10.63 15.47
N ASP A 43 -14.27 11.53 15.33
CA ASP A 43 -13.65 12.27 16.43
C ASP A 43 -13.17 11.36 17.58
N ARG A 44 -12.78 10.13 17.25
CA ARG A 44 -12.28 9.17 18.21
C ARG A 44 -10.77 9.07 18.15
N GLY A 45 -10.08 9.50 19.21
CA GLY A 45 -8.62 9.48 19.34
C GLY A 45 -7.95 10.80 19.01
N GLY A 46 -6.60 10.80 18.95
CA GLY A 46 -5.81 11.96 18.53
C GLY A 46 -5.92 12.25 17.04
N ALA A 47 -5.53 13.44 16.61
CA ALA A 47 -5.47 13.84 15.20
C ALA A 47 -4.24 13.24 14.49
N ASP A 48 -4.09 11.92 14.54
CA ASP A 48 -2.90 11.20 14.06
C ASP A 48 -2.84 11.08 12.53
N TYR A 49 -3.87 11.58 11.85
CA TYR A 49 -4.00 11.49 10.39
C TYR A 49 -4.29 12.84 9.78
N LEU A 50 -3.58 13.13 8.69
CA LEU A 50 -3.98 14.16 7.75
C LEU A 50 -4.94 13.55 6.73
N ASN A 51 -5.98 14.28 6.39
CA ASN A 51 -7.02 13.80 5.48
C ASN A 51 -7.06 14.67 4.24
N CYS A 52 -6.92 14.05 3.06
CA CYS A 52 -7.02 14.69 1.76
C CYS A 52 -8.44 14.44 1.23
N PRO A 53 -9.35 15.43 1.32
CA PRO A 53 -10.72 15.25 0.85
C PRO A 53 -10.80 15.40 -0.67
N MET A 54 -11.61 14.58 -1.29
CA MET A 54 -11.97 14.67 -2.71
C MET A 54 -13.46 14.93 -2.87
N ASN A 55 -13.82 15.81 -3.79
CA ASN A 55 -15.16 15.86 -4.34
C ASN A 55 -15.35 14.74 -5.39
N GLN A 56 -16.55 14.64 -5.97
CA GLN A 56 -16.86 13.57 -6.91
C GLN A 56 -16.01 13.66 -8.20
N GLU A 57 -15.86 14.87 -8.74
CA GLU A 57 -15.11 15.10 -9.98
C GLU A 57 -13.61 14.80 -9.80
N GLU A 58 -13.02 15.24 -8.69
CA GLU A 58 -11.62 14.94 -8.33
C GLU A 58 -11.39 13.44 -8.19
N TYR A 59 -12.32 12.76 -7.51
CA TYR A 59 -12.27 11.30 -7.36
C TYR A 59 -12.36 10.57 -8.70
N GLU A 60 -13.28 10.97 -9.57
CA GLU A 60 -13.46 10.34 -10.89
C GLU A 60 -12.24 10.51 -11.77
N ARG A 61 -11.64 11.71 -11.80
CA ARG A 61 -10.39 11.95 -12.52
C ARG A 61 -9.24 11.09 -11.96
N PHE A 62 -9.09 11.05 -10.65
CA PHE A 62 -8.10 10.21 -9.98
C PHE A 62 -8.33 8.72 -10.29
N TYR A 63 -9.57 8.24 -10.17
CA TYR A 63 -9.94 6.85 -10.44
C TYR A 63 -9.56 6.43 -11.86
N HIS A 64 -9.92 7.23 -12.86
CA HIS A 64 -9.60 6.92 -14.26
C HIS A 64 -8.09 6.94 -14.53
N ALA A 65 -7.37 7.88 -13.93
CA ALA A 65 -5.90 7.92 -14.04
C ALA A 65 -5.26 6.69 -13.39
N LEU A 66 -5.79 6.23 -12.24
CA LEU A 66 -5.28 5.09 -11.51
C LEU A 66 -5.48 3.76 -12.27
N ILE A 67 -6.69 3.52 -12.80
CA ILE A 67 -6.96 2.27 -13.53
C ILE A 67 -6.26 2.20 -14.89
N GLY A 68 -5.94 3.35 -15.50
CA GLY A 68 -5.22 3.46 -16.76
C GLY A 68 -3.70 3.56 -16.61
N ALA A 69 -3.18 3.60 -15.38
CA ALA A 69 -1.75 3.76 -15.12
C ALA A 69 -0.97 2.48 -15.43
N GLU A 70 0.26 2.64 -15.89
CA GLU A 70 1.14 1.52 -16.20
C GLU A 70 1.69 0.87 -14.91
N GLY A 71 1.49 -0.45 -14.80
CA GLY A 71 2.09 -1.27 -13.76
C GLY A 71 3.45 -1.82 -14.15
N VAL A 72 4.17 -2.32 -13.16
CA VAL A 72 5.35 -3.17 -13.37
C VAL A 72 4.85 -4.52 -13.90
N GLU A 73 5.48 -5.04 -14.95
CA GLU A 73 5.19 -6.37 -15.47
C GLU A 73 5.53 -7.42 -14.41
N LEU A 74 4.50 -8.13 -13.97
CA LEU A 74 4.68 -9.29 -13.09
C LEU A 74 5.23 -10.46 -13.92
N LYS A 75 6.24 -11.14 -13.41
CA LYS A 75 6.76 -12.35 -14.02
C LYS A 75 5.70 -13.46 -14.00
N ASP A 76 5.71 -14.37 -14.98
CA ASP A 76 4.68 -15.40 -15.14
C ASP A 76 4.42 -16.22 -13.88
N PHE A 77 5.44 -16.50 -13.08
CA PHE A 77 5.31 -17.22 -11.81
C PHE A 77 4.64 -16.37 -10.70
N GLU A 78 4.71 -15.05 -10.78
CA GLU A 78 4.04 -14.13 -9.85
C GLU A 78 2.56 -14.00 -10.18
N GLN A 79 2.19 -14.10 -11.45
CA GLN A 79 0.79 -14.02 -11.89
C GLN A 79 -0.04 -15.24 -11.43
N GLN A 80 0.56 -16.43 -11.38
CA GLN A 80 -0.12 -17.68 -11.00
C GLN A 80 -0.39 -17.79 -9.50
N GLU A 81 0.41 -17.12 -8.65
CA GLU A 81 0.34 -17.22 -7.19
C GLU A 81 -0.20 -15.94 -6.52
N PHE A 82 -0.80 -15.02 -7.27
CA PHE A 82 -1.29 -13.74 -6.75
C PHE A 82 -2.51 -13.93 -5.81
N LYS A 83 -2.37 -14.83 -4.81
CA LYS A 83 -3.25 -14.87 -3.65
C LYS A 83 -2.82 -13.76 -2.69
N VAL A 84 -3.22 -12.54 -3.01
CA VAL A 84 -2.96 -11.40 -2.13
C VAL A 84 -3.94 -11.45 -0.97
N TYR A 85 -3.43 -11.35 0.25
CA TYR A 85 -4.25 -11.02 1.41
C TYR A 85 -5.03 -9.73 1.08
N GLU A 86 -6.32 -9.68 1.39
CA GLU A 86 -7.16 -8.50 1.07
C GLU A 86 -6.55 -7.17 1.57
N GLY A 87 -5.88 -7.20 2.73
CA GLY A 87 -5.21 -6.03 3.30
C GLY A 87 -3.93 -5.58 2.59
N CYS A 88 -3.36 -6.41 1.71
CA CYS A 88 -2.15 -6.10 0.92
C CYS A 88 -2.44 -5.90 -0.57
N MET A 89 -3.71 -5.83 -0.97
CA MET A 89 -4.08 -5.67 -2.37
C MET A 89 -3.60 -4.31 -2.91
N PRO A 90 -2.95 -4.28 -4.10
CA PRO A 90 -2.60 -3.03 -4.75
C PRO A 90 -3.81 -2.13 -4.98
N VAL A 91 -3.64 -0.82 -4.74
CA VAL A 91 -4.76 0.13 -4.83
C VAL A 91 -5.39 0.17 -6.22
N GLU A 92 -4.61 0.03 -7.29
CA GLU A 92 -5.09 -0.07 -8.67
C GLU A 92 -5.84 -1.39 -8.94
N ALA A 93 -5.45 -2.48 -8.30
CA ALA A 93 -6.16 -3.75 -8.40
C ALA A 93 -7.51 -3.69 -7.68
N LEU A 94 -7.56 -3.03 -6.52
CA LEU A 94 -8.81 -2.75 -5.82
C LEU A 94 -9.72 -1.83 -6.65
N ALA A 95 -9.17 -0.78 -7.27
CA ALA A 95 -9.92 0.13 -8.14
C ALA A 95 -10.57 -0.59 -9.33
N LYS A 96 -9.91 -1.58 -9.91
CA LYS A 96 -10.45 -2.40 -11.02
C LYS A 96 -11.65 -3.25 -10.65
N ARG A 97 -11.93 -3.46 -9.34
CA ARG A 97 -13.13 -4.18 -8.88
C ARG A 97 -14.43 -3.37 -9.05
N GLY A 98 -14.32 -2.06 -9.26
CA GLY A 98 -15.45 -1.17 -9.51
C GLY A 98 -15.19 0.25 -9.04
N LYS A 99 -15.92 1.21 -9.64
CA LYS A 99 -15.75 2.65 -9.41
C LYS A 99 -15.85 3.05 -7.92
N ASP A 100 -16.67 2.37 -7.16
CA ASP A 100 -16.88 2.67 -5.74
C ASP A 100 -16.03 1.80 -4.79
N ALA A 101 -15.27 0.83 -5.31
CA ALA A 101 -14.50 -0.11 -4.47
C ALA A 101 -13.54 0.62 -3.51
N LEU A 102 -12.85 1.67 -3.97
CA LEU A 102 -11.97 2.46 -3.13
C LEU A 102 -12.73 3.22 -2.03
N ARG A 103 -13.95 3.70 -2.31
CA ARG A 103 -14.78 4.46 -1.37
C ARG A 103 -15.40 3.58 -0.28
N PHE A 104 -15.49 2.27 -0.49
CA PHE A 104 -15.85 1.29 0.54
C PHE A 104 -14.62 0.71 1.24
N GLY A 105 -13.42 0.98 0.72
CA GLY A 105 -12.13 0.53 1.21
C GLY A 105 -11.27 1.68 1.76
N PRO A 106 -10.02 1.85 1.24
CA PRO A 106 -9.03 2.78 1.79
C PRO A 106 -9.45 4.26 1.72
N LEU A 107 -10.28 4.65 0.77
CA LEU A 107 -10.73 6.04 0.58
C LEU A 107 -12.12 6.30 1.18
N LYS A 108 -12.55 5.51 2.15
CA LYS A 108 -13.87 5.61 2.76
C LYS A 108 -14.08 6.98 3.42
N PRO A 109 -15.13 7.76 3.03
CA PRO A 109 -15.35 9.11 3.57
C PRO A 109 -16.18 9.13 4.87
N VAL A 110 -16.69 7.98 5.30
CA VAL A 110 -17.58 7.89 6.47
C VAL A 110 -16.86 8.29 7.75
N GLY A 111 -17.48 9.15 8.54
CA GLY A 111 -16.93 9.65 9.79
C GLY A 111 -16.07 10.90 9.65
N PHE A 112 -16.03 11.51 8.45
CA PHE A 112 -15.34 12.77 8.21
C PHE A 112 -16.29 13.88 7.76
N VAL A 113 -15.99 15.10 8.20
CA VAL A 113 -16.55 16.36 7.70
C VAL A 113 -15.37 17.22 7.28
N ASP A 114 -15.37 17.71 6.05
CA ASP A 114 -14.36 18.67 5.58
C ASP A 114 -14.64 20.03 6.22
N PRO A 115 -13.72 20.56 7.06
CA PRO A 115 -13.95 21.82 7.77
C PRO A 115 -14.09 23.02 6.83
N ARG A 116 -13.57 22.94 5.60
CA ARG A 116 -13.65 24.02 4.61
C ARG A 116 -15.04 24.13 4.00
N THR A 117 -15.76 23.04 3.88
CA THR A 117 -17.08 22.98 3.23
C THR A 117 -18.22 22.73 4.21
N GLY A 118 -17.90 22.24 5.42
CA GLY A 118 -18.90 21.76 6.39
C GLY A 118 -19.64 20.50 5.92
N LYS A 119 -19.17 19.84 4.85
CA LYS A 119 -19.83 18.69 4.25
C LYS A 119 -18.95 17.45 4.30
N ARG A 120 -19.61 16.30 4.19
CA ARG A 120 -18.91 15.03 4.02
C ARG A 120 -18.27 14.96 2.63
N PRO A 121 -16.95 14.67 2.54
CA PRO A 121 -16.28 14.50 1.25
C PRO A 121 -16.84 13.30 0.48
N TRP A 122 -16.60 13.27 -0.84
CA TRP A 122 -16.96 12.11 -1.66
C TRP A 122 -16.02 10.92 -1.41
N ALA A 123 -14.73 11.20 -1.25
CA ALA A 123 -13.70 10.25 -0.87
C ALA A 123 -12.66 10.96 -0.01
N VAL A 124 -11.86 10.20 0.76
CA VAL A 124 -10.79 10.74 1.61
C VAL A 124 -9.57 9.84 1.53
N VAL A 125 -8.43 10.40 1.16
CA VAL A 125 -7.13 9.73 1.33
C VAL A 125 -6.57 10.11 2.69
N GLN A 126 -6.20 9.12 3.48
CA GLN A 126 -5.58 9.34 4.78
C GLN A 126 -4.05 9.26 4.67
N LEU A 127 -3.38 10.21 5.27
CA LEU A 127 -1.94 10.23 5.43
C LEU A 127 -1.62 9.99 6.91
N ARG A 128 -0.86 8.93 7.19
CA ARG A 128 -0.44 8.60 8.54
C ARG A 128 0.97 9.08 8.79
N GLN A 129 1.18 9.73 9.92
CA GLN A 129 2.50 10.11 10.40
C GLN A 129 3.42 8.88 10.50
N GLU A 130 4.63 8.98 9.93
CA GLU A 130 5.59 7.87 9.83
C GLU A 130 6.67 7.96 10.91
N ASN A 131 6.99 9.15 11.39
CA ASN A 131 8.02 9.41 12.39
C ASN A 131 7.54 10.36 13.48
N ARG A 132 8.22 10.39 14.62
CA ARG A 132 7.83 11.21 15.79
C ARG A 132 7.86 12.70 15.50
N GLU A 133 8.75 13.14 14.63
CA GLU A 133 8.95 14.54 14.25
C GLU A 133 7.87 15.06 13.29
N ALA A 134 6.94 14.20 12.84
CA ALA A 134 5.90 14.48 11.87
C ALA A 134 6.43 15.12 10.56
N THR A 135 7.64 14.74 10.16
CA THR A 135 8.25 15.21 8.91
C THR A 135 7.92 14.33 7.72
N LEU A 136 7.39 13.14 7.95
CA LEU A 136 7.08 12.13 6.92
C LEU A 136 5.67 11.56 7.13
N TYR A 137 4.96 11.38 6.01
CA TYR A 137 3.61 10.80 6.00
C TYR A 137 3.48 9.70 4.95
N ASN A 138 2.90 8.56 5.33
CA ASN A 138 2.57 7.52 4.35
C ASN A 138 1.12 7.61 3.87
N LEU A 139 0.88 7.26 2.63
CA LEU A 139 -0.45 7.17 2.04
C LEU A 139 -1.09 5.84 2.45
N VAL A 140 -2.06 5.88 3.34
CA VAL A 140 -2.69 4.69 3.90
C VAL A 140 -3.47 3.91 2.83
N GLY A 141 -3.13 2.63 2.64
CA GLY A 141 -3.79 1.76 1.67
C GLY A 141 -3.35 1.95 0.21
N PHE A 142 -2.22 2.64 -0.02
CA PHE A 142 -1.67 2.91 -1.34
C PHE A 142 -0.49 2.02 -1.72
N GLN A 143 -0.44 0.79 -1.21
CA GLN A 143 0.44 -0.21 -1.77
C GLN A 143 0.10 -0.42 -3.24
N THR A 144 1.10 -0.56 -4.10
CA THR A 144 0.90 -0.50 -5.55
C THR A 144 2.00 -1.20 -6.33
N ASN A 145 1.65 -1.71 -7.51
CA ASN A 145 2.57 -2.21 -8.54
C ASN A 145 2.79 -1.20 -9.67
N LEU A 146 2.30 0.03 -9.53
CA LEU A 146 2.52 1.05 -10.55
C LEU A 146 4.01 1.39 -10.69
N LYS A 147 4.45 1.69 -11.89
CA LYS A 147 5.78 2.26 -12.16
C LYS A 147 5.96 3.58 -11.40
N PHE A 148 7.16 3.89 -10.93
CA PHE A 148 7.42 5.09 -10.12
C PHE A 148 6.96 6.41 -10.78
N PRO A 149 7.19 6.65 -12.09
CA PRO A 149 6.65 7.84 -12.75
C PRO A 149 5.12 7.91 -12.71
N GLU A 150 4.44 6.77 -12.85
CA GLU A 150 2.99 6.68 -12.78
C GLU A 150 2.47 6.93 -11.35
N GLN A 151 3.15 6.43 -10.34
CA GLN A 151 2.81 6.75 -8.95
C GLN A 151 2.88 8.25 -8.72
N LYS A 152 3.96 8.92 -9.14
CA LYS A 152 4.09 10.37 -9.02
C LYS A 152 2.96 11.08 -9.76
N ARG A 153 2.71 10.74 -11.02
CA ARG A 153 1.66 11.35 -11.83
C ARG A 153 0.27 11.21 -11.22
N VAL A 154 -0.10 9.99 -10.83
CA VAL A 154 -1.45 9.69 -10.35
C VAL A 154 -1.66 10.19 -8.92
N PHE A 155 -0.71 9.98 -8.03
CA PHE A 155 -0.90 10.34 -6.63
C PHE A 155 -0.77 11.85 -6.39
N SER A 156 -0.09 12.60 -7.27
CA SER A 156 -0.12 14.07 -7.24
C SER A 156 -1.48 14.67 -7.66
N MET A 157 -2.40 13.86 -8.20
CA MET A 157 -3.78 14.32 -8.45
C MET A 157 -4.64 14.37 -7.19
N ILE A 158 -4.17 13.79 -6.09
CA ILE A 158 -4.86 13.81 -4.79
C ILE A 158 -4.78 15.25 -4.25
N PRO A 159 -5.93 15.88 -3.87
CA PRO A 159 -5.94 17.22 -3.30
C PRO A 159 -5.02 17.30 -2.08
N GLY A 160 -4.15 18.32 -2.06
CA GLY A 160 -3.11 18.49 -1.05
C GLY A 160 -1.78 17.82 -1.40
N LEU A 161 -1.70 16.98 -2.44
CA LEU A 161 -0.47 16.29 -2.85
C LEU A 161 0.05 16.74 -4.23
N ALA A 162 -0.45 17.83 -4.80
CA ALA A 162 -0.06 18.28 -6.14
C ALA A 162 1.45 18.57 -6.27
N GLN A 163 2.10 18.99 -5.19
CA GLN A 163 3.53 19.26 -5.11
C GLN A 163 4.27 18.26 -4.22
N ALA A 164 3.66 17.09 -3.96
CA ALA A 164 4.21 16.12 -3.03
C ALA A 164 5.59 15.61 -3.45
N GLU A 165 6.52 15.62 -2.51
CA GLU A 165 7.85 15.05 -2.64
C GLU A 165 7.86 13.63 -2.06
N PHE A 166 7.99 12.64 -2.95
CA PHE A 166 8.01 11.24 -2.59
C PHE A 166 9.43 10.84 -2.15
N VAL A 167 9.63 10.57 -0.87
CA VAL A 167 10.87 10.03 -0.32
C VAL A 167 10.96 8.51 -0.49
N ARG A 168 9.81 7.86 -0.63
CA ARG A 168 9.69 6.44 -0.97
C ARG A 168 8.46 6.22 -1.84
N TYR A 169 8.61 5.44 -2.90
CA TYR A 169 7.50 4.96 -3.70
C TYR A 169 6.90 3.68 -3.11
N GLY A 170 5.64 3.45 -3.41
CA GLY A 170 4.97 2.20 -3.09
C GLY A 170 5.57 1.03 -3.87
N VAL A 171 5.68 -0.11 -3.22
CA VAL A 171 6.19 -1.34 -3.82
C VAL A 171 5.46 -2.55 -3.27
N MET A 172 5.38 -3.59 -4.10
CA MET A 172 4.95 -4.91 -3.70
C MET A 172 6.14 -5.85 -3.79
N HIS A 173 6.47 -6.52 -2.70
CA HIS A 173 7.52 -7.52 -2.67
C HIS A 173 6.93 -8.90 -2.41
N ARG A 174 7.34 -9.87 -3.20
CA ARG A 174 7.10 -11.27 -2.89
C ARG A 174 8.22 -11.76 -1.99
N ASN A 175 7.88 -12.08 -0.76
CA ASN A 175 8.77 -12.73 0.18
C ASN A 175 8.56 -14.25 0.11
N THR A 176 9.67 -14.97 0.12
CA THR A 176 9.69 -16.44 0.21
C THR A 176 10.23 -16.82 1.57
N PHE A 177 9.56 -17.70 2.28
CA PHE A 177 9.99 -18.15 3.60
C PHE A 177 9.85 -19.67 3.72
N LEU A 178 10.58 -20.22 4.68
CA LEU A 178 10.51 -21.63 5.03
C LEU A 178 9.43 -21.85 6.11
N ASP A 179 8.78 -23.00 6.09
CA ASP A 179 7.98 -23.46 7.24
C ASP A 179 8.90 -23.87 8.38
N SER A 180 9.54 -22.84 8.98
CA SER A 180 10.57 -23.02 10.00
C SER A 180 10.13 -23.90 11.16
N PRO A 181 8.88 -23.78 11.71
CA PRO A 181 8.44 -24.65 12.79
C PRO A 181 8.47 -26.15 12.46
N ARG A 182 8.27 -26.49 11.20
CA ARG A 182 8.30 -27.91 10.75
C ARG A 182 9.68 -28.37 10.31
N LEU A 183 10.44 -27.48 9.67
CA LEU A 183 11.68 -27.83 8.99
C LEU A 183 12.92 -27.66 9.85
N LEU A 184 12.92 -26.65 10.74
CA LEU A 184 14.10 -26.26 11.50
C LEU A 184 13.97 -26.66 13.00
N ASP A 185 15.11 -26.90 13.62
CA ASP A 185 15.23 -27.01 15.06
C ASP A 185 15.50 -25.63 15.72
N GLN A 186 15.80 -25.63 17.02
CA GLN A 186 16.07 -24.42 17.78
C GLN A 186 17.37 -23.71 17.40
N THR A 187 18.25 -24.38 16.69
CA THR A 187 19.54 -23.83 16.19
C THR A 187 19.46 -23.37 14.73
N PHE A 188 18.26 -23.37 14.14
CA PHE A 188 18.00 -23.13 12.73
C PHE A 188 18.62 -24.17 11.78
N ALA A 189 19.02 -25.34 12.30
CA ALA A 189 19.43 -26.46 11.48
C ALA A 189 18.21 -27.22 10.94
N LEU A 190 18.35 -27.84 9.77
CA LEU A 190 17.31 -28.74 9.25
C LEU A 190 17.19 -29.95 10.16
N ARG A 191 15.95 -30.31 10.55
CA ARG A 191 15.68 -31.47 11.39
C ARG A 191 16.17 -32.78 10.77
N ASP A 192 16.10 -32.87 9.43
CA ASP A 192 16.50 -34.07 8.69
C ASP A 192 17.98 -34.01 8.25
N ASP A 193 18.64 -32.87 8.39
CA ASP A 193 20.06 -32.67 8.05
C ASP A 193 20.67 -31.59 8.95
N PRO A 194 21.13 -31.93 10.17
CA PRO A 194 21.64 -30.98 11.14
C PRO A 194 22.91 -30.22 10.69
N LEU A 195 23.55 -30.64 9.60
CA LEU A 195 24.72 -29.94 9.04
C LEU A 195 24.31 -28.75 8.15
N THR A 196 23.04 -28.67 7.74
CA THR A 196 22.53 -27.55 6.97
C THR A 196 21.80 -26.57 7.90
N VAL A 197 22.38 -25.38 8.08
CA VAL A 197 21.84 -24.27 8.90
C VAL A 197 21.38 -23.15 7.97
N PHE A 198 20.19 -22.54 8.28
CA PHE A 198 19.62 -21.42 7.53
C PHE A 198 19.73 -20.10 8.29
#